data_1a5f3f4288c34a5501c800d50b1efa70
#
_entry.id   1a5f3f4288c34a5501c800d50b1efa70
#
_cell.length_a   1.000
_cell.length_b   1.000
_cell.length_c   1.000
_cell.angle_alpha   90.00
_cell.angle_beta   90.00
_cell.angle_gamma   90.00
#
_symmetry.space_group_name_H-M   'P 1'
#
loop_
_entity.id
_entity.type
_entity.pdbx_description
1 polymer ?
#
loop_
_entity_poly.entity_id
_entity_poly.type
_entity_poly.pdbx_seq_one_letter_code
_entity_poly.pdbx_strand_id
1 'polypeptide(L)'
;MTGGMTQPLVYFFGQGRADGTAAMKDLLGGKGAGLAEMTNIGIPVPPGFTIASSICIAYLESRHFPPRLQQQVEAALQRLEAATGKIFGGASDPLLVSVRSGAAVSMPGMMDTVLNLGLNDDTVEGLARQSKNARFAWDSYRRFVQMYGCVVFDLPKHPFEEMLAERKKAAKVTRDIDLPAEDMKALVKAFKAYITSATVLFMWRG
;
A
#
# COMPACT_ATOMS: atom_id res chain seq x y z
N MET A 1 22.24 -36.06 -1.71
CA MET A 1 20.87 -35.50 -1.64
C MET A 1 20.97 -34.17 -0.94
N THR A 2 21.34 -33.12 -1.64
CA THR A 2 21.43 -31.76 -1.11
C THR A 2 20.02 -31.18 -1.18
N GLY A 3 19.35 -31.08 -0.01
CA GLY A 3 18.11 -30.37 0.13
C GLY A 3 18.32 -28.91 -0.28
N GLY A 4 17.91 -28.56 -1.49
CA GLY A 4 17.91 -27.21 -1.96
C GLY A 4 17.07 -26.36 -1.04
N MET A 5 17.68 -25.55 -0.19
CA MET A 5 17.00 -24.49 0.53
C MET A 5 16.41 -23.56 -0.54
N THR A 6 15.12 -23.72 -0.77
CA THR A 6 14.41 -22.86 -1.72
C THR A 6 14.53 -21.42 -1.22
N GLN A 7 15.10 -20.57 -2.05
CA GLN A 7 15.36 -19.16 -1.76
C GLN A 7 14.08 -18.47 -1.21
N PRO A 8 14.18 -17.63 -0.16
CA PRO A 8 13.04 -16.88 0.34
C PRO A 8 12.40 -16.03 -0.75
N LEU A 9 11.09 -15.85 -0.70
CA LEU A 9 10.35 -14.97 -1.59
C LEU A 9 10.08 -13.61 -0.96
N VAL A 10 10.22 -13.52 0.38
CA VAL A 10 9.96 -12.31 1.17
C VAL A 10 11.14 -12.06 2.10
N TYR A 11 11.61 -10.83 2.15
CA TYR A 11 12.78 -10.38 2.90
C TYR A 11 12.39 -9.26 3.84
N PHE A 12 12.47 -9.52 5.14
CA PHE A 12 12.11 -8.54 6.18
C PHE A 12 13.30 -7.61 6.47
N PHE A 13 12.99 -6.37 6.87
CA PHE A 13 13.94 -5.40 7.41
C PHE A 13 13.29 -4.61 8.55
N GLY A 14 14.06 -4.26 9.55
CA GLY A 14 13.62 -3.50 10.72
C GLY A 14 14.34 -3.96 11.98
N GLN A 15 14.20 -3.19 13.06
CA GLN A 15 14.80 -3.48 14.36
C GLN A 15 16.33 -3.71 14.29
N GLY A 16 17.02 -2.96 13.42
CA GLY A 16 18.47 -3.02 13.26
C GLY A 16 19.00 -4.24 12.48
N ARG A 17 18.13 -5.03 11.86
CA ARG A 17 18.51 -6.22 11.07
C ARG A 17 17.65 -6.35 9.81
N ALA A 18 18.28 -6.75 8.71
CA ALA A 18 17.58 -7.11 7.48
C ALA A 18 17.97 -8.51 7.00
N ASP A 19 17.01 -9.20 6.39
CA ASP A 19 17.23 -10.52 5.76
C ASP A 19 17.98 -10.38 4.41
N GLY A 20 18.02 -9.16 3.83
CA GLY A 20 18.70 -8.82 2.58
C GLY A 20 19.94 -7.97 2.79
N THR A 21 20.65 -7.70 1.67
CA THR A 21 21.86 -6.85 1.62
C THR A 21 21.86 -5.94 0.40
N ALA A 22 22.76 -4.93 0.37
CA ALA A 22 22.98 -4.05 -0.78
C ALA A 22 23.33 -4.77 -2.08
N ALA A 23 23.98 -5.93 -1.99
CA ALA A 23 24.38 -6.74 -3.14
C ALA A 23 23.18 -7.42 -3.84
N MET A 24 22.02 -7.50 -3.20
CA MET A 24 20.85 -8.21 -3.71
C MET A 24 19.91 -7.34 -4.55
N LYS A 25 20.44 -6.37 -5.31
CA LYS A 25 19.64 -5.42 -6.10
C LYS A 25 18.77 -6.09 -7.16
N ASP A 26 19.26 -7.14 -7.79
CA ASP A 26 18.50 -7.88 -8.81
C ASP A 26 17.28 -8.61 -8.21
N LEU A 27 17.38 -8.99 -6.94
CA LEU A 27 16.34 -9.72 -6.23
C LEU A 27 15.38 -8.80 -5.48
N LEU A 28 15.89 -7.74 -4.84
CA LEU A 28 15.11 -6.87 -3.97
C LEU A 28 14.72 -5.55 -4.65
N GLY A 29 15.21 -5.29 -5.84
CA GLY A 29 15.16 -3.98 -6.46
C GLY A 29 16.08 -2.98 -5.75
N GLY A 30 16.33 -1.83 -6.37
CA GLY A 30 17.19 -0.80 -5.79
C GLY A 30 16.68 -0.29 -4.44
N LYS A 31 15.37 -0.12 -4.26
CA LYS A 31 14.76 0.34 -3.00
C LYS A 31 14.85 -0.70 -1.90
N GLY A 32 14.52 -1.96 -2.18
CA GLY A 32 14.57 -3.03 -1.19
C GLY A 32 16.00 -3.29 -0.70
N ALA A 33 16.98 -3.35 -1.62
CA ALA A 33 18.38 -3.48 -1.27
C ALA A 33 18.91 -2.29 -0.45
N GLY A 34 18.49 -1.05 -0.80
CA GLY A 34 18.87 0.15 -0.06
C GLY A 34 18.27 0.18 1.36
N LEU A 35 17.00 -0.22 1.54
CA LEU A 35 16.38 -0.33 2.86
C LEU A 35 17.07 -1.40 3.71
N ALA A 36 17.42 -2.54 3.13
CA ALA A 36 18.17 -3.60 3.82
C ALA A 36 19.54 -3.10 4.27
N GLU A 37 20.27 -2.41 3.41
CA GLU A 37 21.59 -1.84 3.73
C GLU A 37 21.51 -0.81 4.85
N MET A 38 20.62 0.18 4.72
CA MET A 38 20.43 1.21 5.75
C MET A 38 20.10 0.58 7.12
N THR A 39 19.26 -0.46 7.13
CA THR A 39 18.93 -1.18 8.36
C THR A 39 20.15 -1.88 8.95
N ASN A 40 20.93 -2.57 8.12
CA ASN A 40 22.11 -3.34 8.57
C ASN A 40 23.27 -2.47 9.09
N ILE A 41 23.40 -1.25 8.57
CA ILE A 41 24.41 -0.27 9.08
C ILE A 41 23.88 0.58 10.25
N GLY A 42 22.68 0.27 10.78
CA GLY A 42 22.14 0.88 11.98
C GLY A 42 21.37 2.19 11.79
N ILE A 43 21.06 2.58 10.55
CA ILE A 43 20.17 3.73 10.28
C ILE A 43 18.76 3.34 10.72
N PRO A 44 18.03 4.19 11.45
CA PRO A 44 16.66 3.93 11.89
C PRO A 44 15.72 3.92 10.67
N VAL A 45 15.42 2.73 10.16
CA VAL A 45 14.47 2.49 9.07
C VAL A 45 13.18 1.94 9.67
N PRO A 46 11.98 2.48 9.31
CA PRO A 46 10.73 1.85 9.69
C PRO A 46 10.68 0.40 9.21
N PRO A 47 10.18 -0.54 10.05
CA PRO A 47 10.16 -1.94 9.69
C PRO A 47 9.26 -2.21 8.48
N GLY A 48 9.60 -3.24 7.71
CA GLY A 48 8.87 -3.64 6.51
C GLY A 48 9.43 -4.91 5.90
N PHE A 49 8.94 -5.26 4.72
CA PHE A 49 9.47 -6.38 3.96
C PHE A 49 9.43 -6.12 2.46
N THR A 50 10.30 -6.79 1.75
CA THR A 50 10.38 -6.75 0.28
C THR A 50 10.00 -8.11 -0.29
N ILE A 51 9.09 -8.13 -1.25
CA ILE A 51 8.80 -9.31 -2.06
C ILE A 51 9.81 -9.33 -3.20
N ALA A 52 10.44 -10.49 -3.44
CA ALA A 52 11.47 -10.65 -4.46
C ALA A 52 10.94 -10.33 -5.87
N SER A 53 11.75 -9.66 -6.69
CA SER A 53 11.41 -9.28 -8.08
C SER A 53 11.08 -10.48 -8.97
N SER A 54 11.69 -11.65 -8.71
CA SER A 54 11.38 -12.91 -9.38
C SER A 54 9.92 -13.32 -9.32
N ILE A 55 9.18 -12.87 -8.29
CA ILE A 55 7.73 -13.12 -8.17
C ILE A 55 6.95 -12.36 -9.25
N CYS A 56 7.35 -11.13 -9.55
CA CYS A 56 6.74 -10.37 -10.63
C CYS A 56 6.91 -11.10 -11.98
N ILE A 57 8.12 -11.58 -12.27
CA ILE A 57 8.42 -12.34 -13.51
C ILE A 57 7.57 -13.61 -13.54
N ALA A 58 7.58 -14.42 -12.49
CA ALA A 58 6.78 -15.64 -12.41
C ALA A 58 5.28 -15.40 -12.60
N TYR A 59 4.75 -14.31 -12.04
CA TYR A 59 3.35 -13.93 -12.22
C TYR A 59 3.04 -13.49 -13.66
N LEU A 60 3.92 -12.71 -14.30
CA LEU A 60 3.73 -12.29 -15.69
C LEU A 60 3.70 -13.48 -16.66
N GLU A 61 4.51 -14.50 -16.39
CA GLU A 61 4.60 -15.71 -17.20
C GLU A 61 3.41 -16.68 -16.98
N SER A 62 3.06 -16.93 -15.71
CA SER A 62 2.08 -17.96 -15.34
C SER A 62 0.69 -17.42 -15.01
N ARG A 63 0.56 -16.11 -14.74
CA ARG A 63 -0.63 -15.45 -14.17
C ARG A 63 -1.05 -16.01 -12.80
N HIS A 64 -0.16 -16.71 -12.12
CA HIS A 64 -0.38 -17.28 -10.80
C HIS A 64 0.78 -16.92 -9.86
N PHE A 65 0.45 -16.67 -8.60
CA PHE A 65 1.48 -16.53 -7.57
C PHE A 65 1.98 -17.90 -7.10
N PRO A 66 3.28 -18.03 -6.79
CA PRO A 66 3.80 -19.25 -6.18
C PRO A 66 3.04 -19.58 -4.88
N PRO A 67 2.65 -20.84 -4.64
CA PRO A 67 1.83 -21.22 -3.47
C PRO A 67 2.42 -20.79 -2.12
N ARG A 68 3.77 -20.74 -2.03
CA ARG A 68 4.47 -20.33 -0.79
C ARG A 68 4.50 -18.82 -0.54
N LEU A 69 4.13 -17.99 -1.53
CA LEU A 69 4.20 -16.53 -1.39
C LEU A 69 3.25 -16.04 -0.30
N GLN A 70 2.00 -16.49 -0.34
CA GLN A 70 1.00 -16.08 0.63
C GLN A 70 1.45 -16.36 2.06
N GLN A 71 1.91 -17.58 2.35
CA GLN A 71 2.41 -17.96 3.68
C GLN A 71 3.59 -17.08 4.13
N GLN A 72 4.52 -16.76 3.23
CA GLN A 72 5.67 -15.90 3.57
C GLN A 72 5.26 -14.44 3.78
N VAL A 73 4.30 -13.93 3.02
CA VAL A 73 3.74 -12.58 3.22
C VAL A 73 3.02 -12.49 4.57
N GLU A 74 2.20 -13.47 4.90
CA GLU A 74 1.51 -13.54 6.20
C GLU A 74 2.50 -13.58 7.37
N ALA A 75 3.53 -14.40 7.28
CA ALA A 75 4.59 -14.47 8.30
C ALA A 75 5.37 -13.14 8.42
N ALA A 76 5.67 -12.48 7.30
CA ALA A 76 6.33 -11.19 7.31
C ALA A 76 5.43 -10.07 7.88
N LEU A 77 4.13 -10.14 7.61
CA LEU A 77 3.14 -9.22 8.18
C LEU A 77 3.04 -9.38 9.69
N GLN A 78 2.99 -10.61 10.21
CA GLN A 78 3.02 -10.89 11.66
C GLN A 78 4.30 -10.32 12.31
N ARG A 79 5.47 -10.48 11.66
CA ARG A 79 6.72 -9.86 12.14
C ARG A 79 6.61 -8.33 12.17
N LEU A 80 5.98 -7.74 11.17
CA LEU A 80 5.78 -6.30 11.07
C LEU A 80 4.84 -5.79 12.16
N GLU A 81 3.75 -6.49 12.43
CA GLU A 81 2.83 -6.22 13.53
C GLU A 81 3.54 -6.29 14.88
N ALA A 82 4.31 -7.35 15.12
CA ALA A 82 5.11 -7.50 16.34
C ALA A 82 6.15 -6.38 16.50
N ALA A 83 6.79 -5.96 15.41
CA ALA A 83 7.80 -4.89 15.42
C ALA A 83 7.21 -3.50 15.67
N THR A 84 5.95 -3.26 15.27
CA THR A 84 5.27 -1.96 15.39
C THR A 84 4.32 -1.86 16.58
N GLY A 85 3.91 -2.99 17.15
CA GLY A 85 2.85 -3.07 18.15
C GLY A 85 1.45 -2.76 17.61
N LYS A 86 1.27 -2.75 16.28
CA LYS A 86 0.02 -2.41 15.60
C LYS A 86 -0.48 -3.60 14.78
N ILE A 87 -1.78 -3.65 14.52
CA ILE A 87 -2.41 -4.75 13.79
C ILE A 87 -2.89 -4.24 12.42
N PHE A 88 -2.54 -4.96 11.36
CA PHE A 88 -3.03 -4.67 10.02
C PHE A 88 -4.53 -4.98 9.92
N GLY A 89 -5.32 -3.97 9.58
CA GLY A 89 -6.78 -4.09 9.65
C GLY A 89 -7.37 -3.97 11.07
N GLY A 90 -6.57 -3.69 12.09
CA GLY A 90 -7.03 -3.51 13.47
C GLY A 90 -7.91 -2.26 13.64
N ALA A 91 -9.07 -2.40 14.29
CA ALA A 91 -10.07 -1.35 14.39
C ALA A 91 -9.72 -0.20 15.35
N SER A 92 -8.74 -0.36 16.25
CA SER A 92 -8.41 0.66 17.27
C SER A 92 -7.15 1.46 16.97
N ASP A 93 -6.06 0.80 16.62
CA ASP A 93 -4.78 1.37 16.23
C ASP A 93 -4.24 0.63 15.01
N PRO A 94 -4.75 0.96 13.81
CA PRO A 94 -4.43 0.20 12.62
C PRO A 94 -2.97 0.38 12.21
N LEU A 95 -2.33 -0.73 11.81
CA LEU A 95 -1.09 -0.67 11.06
C LEU A 95 -1.39 -0.17 9.64
N LEU A 96 -0.84 0.97 9.29
CA LEU A 96 -0.91 1.51 7.93
C LEU A 96 0.45 1.37 7.26
N VAL A 97 0.46 0.82 6.06
CA VAL A 97 1.69 0.58 5.31
C VAL A 97 1.71 1.34 3.97
N SER A 98 2.93 1.62 3.50
CA SER A 98 3.18 2.14 2.17
C SER A 98 3.69 1.01 1.30
N VAL A 99 2.98 0.68 0.22
CA VAL A 99 3.41 -0.31 -0.77
C VAL A 99 4.03 0.42 -1.96
N ARG A 100 5.21 -0.01 -2.35
CA ARG A 100 5.96 0.60 -3.46
C ARG A 100 6.43 -0.49 -4.41
N SER A 101 6.25 -0.26 -5.71
CA SER A 101 6.87 -1.12 -6.71
C SER A 101 8.39 -0.96 -6.67
N GLY A 102 9.10 -2.07 -6.80
CA GLY A 102 10.56 -2.13 -6.91
C GLY A 102 10.96 -2.46 -8.34
N ALA A 103 11.71 -1.58 -9.01
CA ALA A 103 12.37 -1.90 -10.26
C ALA A 103 13.89 -1.94 -10.03
N ALA A 104 14.60 -2.80 -10.76
CA ALA A 104 16.07 -2.86 -10.72
C ALA A 104 16.67 -1.52 -11.16
N VAL A 105 16.02 -0.84 -12.12
CA VAL A 105 16.38 0.51 -12.58
C VAL A 105 15.24 1.46 -12.24
N SER A 106 15.53 2.47 -11.44
CA SER A 106 14.55 3.51 -11.09
C SER A 106 14.52 4.56 -12.18
N MET A 107 13.38 4.68 -12.88
CA MET A 107 13.13 5.80 -13.79
C MET A 107 12.01 6.70 -13.23
N PRO A 108 12.08 8.01 -13.40
CA PRO A 108 11.00 8.92 -12.99
C PRO A 108 9.68 8.52 -13.67
N GLY A 109 8.59 8.43 -12.89
CA GLY A 109 7.25 8.09 -13.39
C GLY A 109 6.93 6.58 -13.51
N MET A 110 7.88 5.68 -13.29
CA MET A 110 7.66 4.22 -13.40
C MET A 110 7.24 3.53 -12.10
N MET A 111 7.08 4.25 -11.01
CA MET A 111 6.92 3.63 -9.70
C MET A 111 5.68 4.14 -9.01
N ASP A 112 4.65 3.31 -9.04
CA ASP A 112 3.44 3.56 -8.30
C ASP A 112 3.64 3.26 -6.82
N THR A 113 3.08 4.13 -6.00
CA THR A 113 3.07 3.99 -4.55
C THR A 113 1.63 4.01 -4.09
N VAL A 114 1.25 3.04 -3.26
CA VAL A 114 -0.02 3.04 -2.54
C VAL A 114 0.26 3.34 -1.08
N LEU A 115 -0.22 4.49 -0.61
CA LEU A 115 -0.08 4.93 0.79
C LEU A 115 -1.30 4.53 1.60
N ASN A 116 -1.09 4.35 2.91
CA ASN A 116 -2.16 4.07 3.88
C ASN A 116 -2.94 2.78 3.59
N LEU A 117 -2.30 1.79 2.96
CA LEU A 117 -2.88 0.45 2.87
C LEU A 117 -3.10 -0.10 4.29
N GLY A 118 -4.27 -0.61 4.56
CA GLY A 118 -4.78 -0.99 5.88
C GLY A 118 -5.97 -0.13 6.32
N LEU A 119 -6.24 1.01 5.63
CA LEU A 119 -7.48 1.75 5.84
C LEU A 119 -8.67 1.03 5.19
N ASN A 120 -9.75 0.93 5.95
CA ASN A 120 -11.07 0.48 5.53
C ASN A 120 -12.14 1.21 6.35
N ASP A 121 -13.41 0.83 6.21
CA ASP A 121 -14.52 1.50 6.89
C ASP A 121 -14.45 1.41 8.42
N ASP A 122 -13.83 0.35 8.97
CA ASP A 122 -13.67 0.15 10.41
C ASP A 122 -12.39 0.83 10.94
N THR A 123 -11.28 0.67 10.22
CA THR A 123 -9.97 1.18 10.65
C THR A 123 -9.86 2.70 10.56
N VAL A 124 -10.60 3.36 9.66
CA VAL A 124 -10.66 4.82 9.57
C VAL A 124 -11.23 5.45 10.84
N GLU A 125 -12.21 4.80 11.47
CA GLU A 125 -12.75 5.26 12.76
C GLU A 125 -11.73 5.11 13.90
N GLY A 126 -10.91 4.05 13.86
CA GLY A 126 -9.77 3.87 14.77
C GLY A 126 -8.75 5.01 14.63
N LEU A 127 -8.37 5.31 13.38
CA LEU A 127 -7.45 6.42 13.07
C LEU A 127 -8.03 7.77 13.50
N ALA A 128 -9.36 7.98 13.33
CA ALA A 128 -10.03 9.21 13.76
C ALA A 128 -9.98 9.40 15.28
N ARG A 129 -10.23 8.33 16.05
CA ARG A 129 -10.12 8.35 17.51
C ARG A 129 -8.67 8.60 17.98
N GLN A 130 -7.71 7.88 17.41
CA GLN A 130 -6.29 7.99 17.77
C GLN A 130 -5.72 9.37 17.46
N SER A 131 -5.98 9.91 16.27
CA SER A 131 -5.49 11.24 15.86
C SER A 131 -6.28 12.40 16.47
N LYS A 132 -7.45 12.13 17.10
CA LYS A 132 -8.42 13.13 17.53
C LYS A 132 -8.82 14.08 16.41
N ASN A 133 -8.77 13.60 15.17
CA ASN A 133 -9.05 14.39 13.98
C ASN A 133 -9.75 13.53 12.90
N ALA A 134 -11.06 13.49 12.98
CA ALA A 134 -11.90 12.73 12.05
C ALA A 134 -11.70 13.20 10.59
N ARG A 135 -11.54 14.51 10.37
CA ARG A 135 -11.28 15.04 9.04
C ARG A 135 -10.00 14.50 8.43
N PHE A 136 -8.91 14.48 9.21
CA PHE A 136 -7.62 13.90 8.78
C PHE A 136 -7.75 12.42 8.42
N ALA A 137 -8.44 11.64 9.26
CA ALA A 137 -8.61 10.21 9.04
C ALA A 137 -9.40 9.93 7.74
N TRP A 138 -10.53 10.61 7.55
CA TRP A 138 -11.36 10.45 6.36
C TRP A 138 -10.71 11.00 5.08
N ASP A 139 -9.92 12.09 5.14
CA ASP A 139 -9.13 12.55 3.98
C ASP A 139 -8.01 11.56 3.63
N SER A 140 -7.36 10.97 4.63
CA SER A 140 -6.36 9.90 4.41
C SER A 140 -6.99 8.69 3.72
N TYR A 141 -8.20 8.29 4.15
CA TYR A 141 -8.94 7.20 3.52
C TYR A 141 -9.41 7.55 2.10
N ARG A 142 -9.92 8.76 1.87
CA ARG A 142 -10.29 9.24 0.54
C ARG A 142 -9.10 9.15 -0.43
N ARG A 143 -7.94 9.65 0.01
CA ARG A 143 -6.69 9.60 -0.81
C ARG A 143 -6.25 8.17 -1.07
N PHE A 144 -6.35 7.30 -0.08
CA PHE A 144 -6.05 5.88 -0.26
C PHE A 144 -6.96 5.24 -1.30
N VAL A 145 -8.28 5.43 -1.22
CA VAL A 145 -9.25 4.85 -2.15
C VAL A 145 -9.00 5.35 -3.58
N GLN A 146 -8.76 6.67 -3.77
CA GLN A 146 -8.40 7.23 -5.08
C GLN A 146 -7.11 6.60 -5.62
N MET A 147 -6.06 6.56 -4.81
CA MET A 147 -4.76 6.02 -5.20
C MET A 147 -4.85 4.53 -5.54
N TYR A 148 -5.59 3.76 -4.72
CA TYR A 148 -5.84 2.34 -4.96
C TYR A 148 -6.60 2.13 -6.28
N GLY A 149 -7.62 2.92 -6.55
CA GLY A 149 -8.37 2.89 -7.80
C GLY A 149 -7.49 3.15 -9.03
N CYS A 150 -6.64 4.18 -8.94
CA CYS A 150 -5.75 4.54 -10.06
C CYS A 150 -4.60 3.55 -10.26
N VAL A 151 -3.98 3.07 -9.17
CA VAL A 151 -2.76 2.23 -9.26
C VAL A 151 -3.09 0.74 -9.44
N VAL A 152 -4.09 0.22 -8.73
CA VAL A 152 -4.40 -1.21 -8.74
C VAL A 152 -5.38 -1.58 -9.85
N PHE A 153 -6.36 -0.72 -10.11
CA PHE A 153 -7.38 -0.94 -11.15
C PHE A 153 -7.14 -0.15 -12.44
N ASP A 154 -6.04 0.61 -12.53
CA ASP A 154 -5.68 1.43 -13.69
C ASP A 154 -6.81 2.40 -14.12
N LEU A 155 -7.55 2.91 -13.14
CA LEU A 155 -8.65 3.83 -13.41
C LEU A 155 -8.13 5.26 -13.63
N PRO A 156 -8.73 6.03 -14.56
CA PRO A 156 -8.35 7.40 -14.80
C PRO A 156 -8.60 8.27 -13.56
N LYS A 157 -7.68 9.20 -13.30
CA LYS A 157 -7.74 10.10 -12.14
C LYS A 157 -8.87 11.13 -12.22
N HIS A 158 -9.19 11.56 -13.43
CA HIS A 158 -10.13 12.64 -13.70
C HIS A 158 -11.50 12.50 -13.02
N PRO A 159 -12.21 11.33 -13.06
CA PRO A 159 -13.50 11.21 -12.38
C PRO A 159 -13.44 11.43 -10.86
N PHE A 160 -12.34 11.03 -10.22
CA PHE A 160 -12.13 11.29 -8.79
C PHE A 160 -11.94 12.79 -8.51
N GLU A 161 -11.20 13.49 -9.39
CA GLU A 161 -10.96 14.94 -9.28
C GLU A 161 -12.23 15.73 -9.53
N GLU A 162 -13.09 15.31 -10.46
CA GLU A 162 -14.40 15.91 -10.70
C GLU A 162 -15.32 15.80 -9.50
N MET A 163 -15.49 14.58 -8.93
CA MET A 163 -16.28 14.39 -7.72
C MET A 163 -15.81 15.26 -6.55
N LEU A 164 -14.49 15.41 -6.39
CA LEU A 164 -13.90 16.28 -5.37
C LEU A 164 -14.20 17.76 -5.66
N ALA A 165 -14.10 18.20 -6.92
CA ALA A 165 -14.39 19.58 -7.34
C ALA A 165 -15.87 19.93 -7.15
N GLU A 166 -16.76 19.04 -7.54
CA GLU A 166 -18.22 19.21 -7.31
C GLU A 166 -18.55 19.32 -5.82
N ARG A 167 -17.89 18.50 -4.98
CA ARG A 167 -18.10 18.56 -3.52
C ARG A 167 -17.61 19.86 -2.93
N LYS A 168 -16.45 20.37 -3.36
CA LYS A 168 -15.95 21.70 -2.97
C LYS A 168 -16.91 22.81 -3.38
N LYS A 169 -17.43 22.76 -4.62
CA LYS A 169 -18.41 23.73 -5.12
C LYS A 169 -19.69 23.71 -4.28
N ALA A 170 -20.23 22.53 -3.96
CA ALA A 170 -21.42 22.39 -3.13
C ALA A 170 -21.21 22.92 -1.69
N ALA A 171 -20.05 22.70 -1.12
CA ALA A 171 -19.65 23.21 0.19
C ALA A 171 -19.21 24.68 0.19
N LYS A 172 -19.13 25.34 -0.99
CA LYS A 172 -18.65 26.72 -1.17
C LYS A 172 -17.24 26.95 -0.62
N VAL A 173 -16.35 25.96 -0.78
CA VAL A 173 -14.93 26.05 -0.41
C VAL A 173 -14.03 25.88 -1.62
N THR A 174 -12.78 26.36 -1.52
CA THR A 174 -11.81 26.29 -2.61
C THR A 174 -10.73 25.25 -2.37
N ARG A 175 -10.33 25.03 -1.11
CA ARG A 175 -9.24 24.10 -0.77
C ARG A 175 -9.82 22.81 -0.20
N ASP A 176 -9.17 21.70 -0.47
CA ASP A 176 -9.56 20.38 0.07
C ASP A 176 -9.57 20.37 1.60
N ILE A 177 -8.64 21.13 2.21
CA ILE A 177 -8.52 21.20 3.67
C ILE A 177 -9.74 21.85 4.35
N ASP A 178 -10.50 22.64 3.63
CA ASP A 178 -11.69 23.35 4.15
C ASP A 178 -12.94 22.47 4.12
N LEU A 179 -12.89 21.29 3.47
CA LEU A 179 -14.00 20.31 3.50
C LEU A 179 -14.07 19.63 4.88
N PRO A 180 -15.25 19.53 5.50
CA PRO A 180 -15.43 18.82 6.76
C PRO A 180 -15.31 17.29 6.61
N ALA A 181 -15.24 16.58 7.74
CA ALA A 181 -15.11 15.12 7.77
C ALA A 181 -16.24 14.40 7.04
N GLU A 182 -17.48 14.90 7.17
CA GLU A 182 -18.66 14.31 6.52
C GLU A 182 -18.58 14.38 4.99
N ASP A 183 -17.99 15.45 4.44
CA ASP A 183 -17.77 15.57 3.01
C ASP A 183 -16.69 14.58 2.54
N MET A 184 -15.62 14.37 3.31
CA MET A 184 -14.62 13.36 3.03
C MET A 184 -15.20 11.94 3.05
N LYS A 185 -16.09 11.66 4.03
CA LYS A 185 -16.83 10.40 4.12
C LYS A 185 -17.73 10.15 2.90
N ALA A 186 -18.46 11.19 2.47
CA ALA A 186 -19.28 11.12 1.28
C ALA A 186 -18.45 10.86 0.01
N LEU A 187 -17.26 11.49 -0.11
CA LEU A 187 -16.33 11.26 -1.21
C LEU A 187 -15.78 9.84 -1.22
N VAL A 188 -15.42 9.27 -0.06
CA VAL A 188 -15.00 7.86 0.04
C VAL A 188 -16.09 6.94 -0.52
N LYS A 189 -17.33 7.17 -0.13
CA LYS A 189 -18.49 6.38 -0.63
C LYS A 189 -18.65 6.50 -2.15
N ALA A 190 -18.57 7.73 -2.68
CA ALA A 190 -18.67 7.99 -4.12
C ALA A 190 -17.51 7.34 -4.91
N PHE A 191 -16.28 7.44 -4.41
CA PHE A 191 -15.11 6.84 -5.03
C PHE A 191 -15.19 5.31 -5.05
N LYS A 192 -15.64 4.69 -3.96
CA LYS A 192 -15.85 3.22 -3.90
C LYS A 192 -16.93 2.79 -4.89
N ALA A 193 -18.02 3.53 -5.00
CA ALA A 193 -19.08 3.25 -5.96
C ALA A 193 -18.58 3.36 -7.41
N TYR A 194 -17.78 4.37 -7.72
CA TYR A 194 -17.16 4.52 -9.04
C TYR A 194 -16.20 3.35 -9.35
N ILE A 195 -15.33 2.98 -8.44
CA ILE A 195 -14.41 1.84 -8.62
C ILE A 195 -15.21 0.56 -8.90
N THR A 196 -16.24 0.28 -8.08
CA THR A 196 -17.08 -0.91 -8.26
C THR A 196 -17.75 -0.91 -9.64
N SER A 197 -18.35 0.19 -10.07
CA SER A 197 -19.02 0.27 -11.37
C SER A 197 -18.04 0.10 -12.53
N ALA A 198 -16.86 0.71 -12.45
CA ALA A 198 -15.84 0.64 -13.48
C ALA A 198 -15.24 -0.77 -13.59
N THR A 199 -14.98 -1.44 -12.46
CA THR A 199 -14.39 -2.80 -12.47
C THR A 199 -15.38 -3.86 -12.91
N VAL A 200 -16.66 -3.75 -12.57
CA VAL A 200 -17.71 -4.65 -13.11
C VAL A 200 -17.80 -4.54 -14.63
N LEU A 201 -17.78 -3.32 -15.19
CA LEU A 201 -17.79 -3.12 -16.65
C LEU A 201 -16.56 -3.72 -17.35
N PHE A 202 -15.40 -3.77 -16.68
CA PHE A 202 -14.18 -4.39 -17.21
C PHE A 202 -14.29 -5.92 -17.28
N MET A 203 -14.92 -6.55 -16.29
CA MET A 203 -15.14 -8.02 -16.25
C MET A 203 -16.11 -8.52 -17.33
N TRP A 204 -16.96 -7.65 -17.88
CA TRP A 204 -17.91 -8.01 -18.96
C TRP A 204 -17.36 -7.74 -20.38
N ARG A 205 -16.19 -7.15 -20.52
CA ARG A 205 -15.56 -6.81 -21.81
C ARG A 205 -14.39 -7.72 -22.18
N GLY A 206 -14.01 -8.68 -21.38
CA GLY A 206 -12.97 -9.70 -21.61
C GLY A 206 -13.56 -11.08 -21.68
#